data_3c5ed8031eacd0936780d875624307b3
#
_entry.id   3c5ed8031eacd0936780d875624307b3
#
_cell.length_a   1.000
_cell.length_b   1.000
_cell.length_c   1.000
_cell.angle_alpha   90.00
_cell.angle_beta   90.00
_cell.angle_gamma   90.00
#
_symmetry.space_group_name_H-M   'P 1'
#
loop_
_entity.id
_entity.type
_entity.pdbx_description
1 polymer ?
#
loop_
_entity_poly.entity_id
_entity_poly.type
_entity_poly.pdbx_seq_one_letter_code
_entity_poly.pdbx_strand_id
1 'polypeptide(L)'
;YLCSAEIYQGANHYGRYLTHGSMQLLADGDPVSAFGSGFRQEGWDWRHIPGTTALEIPMERMKADIRNVDTASGYEEMLLSDEAFAGGVSHRGRDGVFAMELHEHDKYNGSLRARKSWFFFDNRIVCMGSDIENKAEGGVHTTLFQNFLADAADPLVVNGEAVTQFPYRAELAGGAVLRDNLRNAY
;
A
#
# COMPACT_ATOMS: atom_id res chain seq x y z
N TYR A 1 14.43 9.78 7.10
CA TYR A 1 13.27 9.57 7.97
C TYR A 1 12.03 9.27 7.15
N LEU A 2 11.31 8.24 7.56
CA LEU A 2 9.98 7.95 7.05
C LEU A 2 8.97 8.52 8.05
N CYS A 3 7.97 9.20 7.54
CA CYS A 3 6.87 9.69 8.35
C CYS A 3 5.53 9.31 7.73
N SER A 4 4.52 9.20 8.56
CA SER A 4 3.12 9.19 8.15
C SER A 4 2.50 10.52 8.53
N ALA A 5 1.71 11.08 7.66
CA ALA A 5 0.91 12.25 7.94
C ALA A 5 -0.56 11.90 7.71
N GLU A 6 -1.35 12.08 8.73
CA GLU A 6 -2.80 11.89 8.67
C GLU A 6 -3.49 13.22 8.87
N ILE A 7 -4.28 13.63 7.90
CA ILE A 7 -5.04 14.88 7.94
C ILE A 7 -6.49 14.54 8.22
N TYR A 8 -7.01 15.12 9.28
CA TYR A 8 -8.43 14.98 9.61
C TYR A 8 -9.28 15.96 8.81
N GLN A 9 -10.16 15.44 8.00
CA GLN A 9 -11.19 16.22 7.29
C GLN A 9 -12.56 15.60 7.53
N GLY A 10 -13.21 15.97 8.60
CA GLY A 10 -14.52 15.42 8.96
C GLY A 10 -14.48 13.92 9.26
N ALA A 11 -15.15 13.12 8.45
CA ALA A 11 -15.20 11.66 8.58
C ALA A 11 -14.08 10.93 7.81
N ASN A 12 -13.21 11.64 7.12
CA ASN A 12 -12.18 11.04 6.30
C ASN A 12 -11.02 10.50 7.17
N HIS A 13 -10.38 9.45 6.68
CA HIS A 13 -9.31 8.75 7.35
C HIS A 13 -8.19 8.52 6.34
N TYR A 14 -7.13 9.30 6.43
CA TYR A 14 -6.08 9.30 5.42
C TYR A 14 -4.73 8.88 5.98
N GLY A 15 -3.99 8.24 5.14
CA GLY A 15 -2.54 8.23 5.18
C GLY A 15 -1.86 7.36 6.21
N ARG A 16 -2.55 6.76 7.18
CA ARG A 16 -1.91 5.98 8.24
C ARG A 16 -0.89 4.97 7.71
N TYR A 17 -1.23 4.27 6.64
CA TYR A 17 -0.37 3.22 6.08
C TYR A 17 0.48 3.65 4.88
N LEU A 18 0.47 4.92 4.50
CA LEU A 18 1.28 5.39 3.35
C LEU A 18 2.77 5.12 3.52
N THR A 19 3.28 5.20 4.75
CA THR A 19 4.70 4.92 5.05
C THR A 19 5.02 3.44 5.19
N HIS A 20 4.02 2.56 5.10
CA HIS A 20 4.22 1.11 5.19
C HIS A 20 4.67 0.49 3.85
N GLY A 21 5.34 1.27 3.01
CA GLY A 21 5.86 0.84 1.72
C GLY A 21 4.84 0.97 0.60
N SER A 22 4.08 2.08 0.58
CA SER A 22 3.16 2.36 -0.52
C SER A 22 3.89 2.45 -1.85
N MET A 23 3.27 1.91 -2.89
CA MET A 23 3.75 1.96 -4.25
C MET A 23 2.59 2.41 -5.15
N GLN A 24 2.83 3.43 -5.94
CA GLN A 24 1.87 3.88 -6.94
C GLN A 24 2.38 3.55 -8.34
N LEU A 25 1.61 2.77 -9.08
CA LEU A 25 1.88 2.47 -10.48
C LEU A 25 1.01 3.38 -11.34
N LEU A 26 1.65 4.31 -12.03
CA LEU A 26 1.00 5.22 -12.97
C LEU A 26 1.31 4.76 -14.39
N ALA A 27 0.39 4.06 -15.02
CA ALA A 27 0.60 3.41 -16.30
C ALA A 27 -0.43 3.78 -17.37
N ASP A 28 -1.48 4.50 -17.03
CA ASP A 28 -2.57 4.82 -17.93
C ASP A 28 -3.09 6.25 -17.76
N GLY A 29 -3.81 6.73 -18.78
CA GLY A 29 -4.34 8.09 -18.88
C GLY A 29 -3.62 8.93 -19.95
N ASP A 30 -4.31 9.94 -20.43
CA ASP A 30 -3.76 10.95 -21.34
C ASP A 30 -4.10 12.37 -20.79
N PRO A 31 -3.16 13.03 -20.10
CA PRO A 31 -1.85 12.52 -19.67
C PRO A 31 -1.94 11.41 -18.62
N VAL A 32 -0.87 10.64 -18.46
CA VAL A 32 -0.77 9.61 -17.41
C VAL A 32 -1.07 10.20 -16.04
N SER A 33 -1.95 9.58 -15.28
CA SER A 33 -2.43 10.13 -14.00
C SER A 33 -2.88 9.03 -13.03
N ALA A 34 -2.99 9.38 -11.75
CA ALA A 34 -3.55 8.48 -10.75
C ALA A 34 -5.00 8.06 -11.11
N PHE A 35 -5.79 9.02 -11.58
CA PHE A 35 -7.17 8.78 -12.01
C PHE A 35 -7.23 7.82 -13.21
N GLY A 36 -6.42 8.03 -14.25
CA GLY A 36 -6.29 7.10 -15.38
C GLY A 36 -5.81 5.74 -14.94
N SER A 37 -4.94 5.68 -13.95
CA SER A 37 -4.34 4.45 -13.42
C SER A 37 -5.18 3.81 -12.29
N GLY A 38 -6.49 4.04 -12.25
CA GLY A 38 -7.44 3.29 -11.45
C GLY A 38 -7.73 3.86 -10.06
N PHE A 39 -7.13 5.00 -9.67
CA PHE A 39 -7.48 5.64 -8.41
C PHE A 39 -8.83 6.35 -8.51
N ARG A 40 -9.68 6.12 -7.51
CA ARG A 40 -10.90 6.90 -7.25
C ARG A 40 -10.99 7.14 -5.76
N GLN A 41 -11.25 8.37 -5.36
CA GLN A 41 -11.39 8.70 -3.95
C GLN A 41 -12.64 8.06 -3.34
N GLU A 42 -13.71 8.04 -4.11
CA GLU A 42 -14.95 7.37 -3.72
C GLU A 42 -14.75 5.86 -3.67
N GLY A 43 -15.03 5.27 -2.50
CA GLY A 43 -14.90 3.84 -2.28
C GLY A 43 -13.48 3.32 -2.11
N TRP A 44 -12.48 4.21 -2.06
CA TRP A 44 -11.10 3.81 -1.79
C TRP A 44 -10.94 3.28 -0.37
N ASP A 45 -10.40 2.07 -0.27
CA ASP A 45 -10.12 1.48 1.05
C ASP A 45 -8.71 1.85 1.51
N TRP A 46 -8.63 2.81 2.41
CA TRP A 46 -7.39 3.33 2.96
C TRP A 46 -6.61 2.33 3.84
N ARG A 47 -7.20 1.17 4.13
CA ARG A 47 -6.52 0.06 4.80
C ARG A 47 -5.65 -0.75 3.83
N HIS A 48 -5.98 -0.68 2.53
CA HIS A 48 -5.42 -1.50 1.46
C HIS A 48 -4.70 -0.66 0.40
N ILE A 49 -3.77 0.16 0.84
CA ILE A 49 -2.96 0.99 -0.09
C ILE A 49 -1.98 0.09 -0.84
N PRO A 50 -1.89 0.17 -2.18
CA PRO A 50 -0.99 -0.66 -2.96
C PRO A 50 0.45 -0.64 -2.46
N GLY A 51 1.07 -1.80 -2.38
CA GLY A 51 2.44 -2.00 -1.91
C GLY A 51 2.60 -2.09 -0.40
N THR A 52 1.63 -1.64 0.40
CA THR A 52 1.77 -1.59 1.86
C THR A 52 1.67 -2.96 2.51
N THR A 53 2.42 -3.14 3.61
CA THR A 53 2.25 -4.22 4.57
C THR A 53 1.66 -3.62 5.84
N ALA A 54 0.45 -4.03 6.19
CA ALA A 54 -0.35 -3.38 7.22
C ALA A 54 -1.18 -4.39 8.02
N LEU A 55 -1.71 -3.92 9.16
CA LEU A 55 -2.64 -4.70 9.97
C LEU A 55 -4.04 -4.66 9.37
N GLU A 56 -4.74 -5.77 9.45
CA GLU A 56 -6.17 -5.84 9.18
C GLU A 56 -6.93 -5.24 10.36
N ILE A 57 -7.37 -4.01 10.23
CA ILE A 57 -8.11 -3.29 11.27
C ILE A 57 -9.43 -2.73 10.74
N PRO A 58 -10.43 -2.54 11.62
CA PRO A 58 -11.66 -1.85 11.24
C PRO A 58 -11.40 -0.41 10.79
N MET A 59 -12.19 0.08 9.82
CA MET A 59 -12.05 1.44 9.27
C MET A 59 -12.14 2.53 10.35
N GLU A 60 -12.96 2.32 11.38
CA GLU A 60 -13.14 3.26 12.49
C GLU A 60 -11.84 3.50 13.26
N ARG A 61 -10.94 2.53 13.26
CA ARG A 61 -9.63 2.64 13.91
C ARG A 61 -8.58 3.37 13.05
N MET A 62 -8.91 3.67 11.81
CA MET A 62 -8.05 4.48 10.91
C MET A 62 -8.15 5.98 11.20
N LYS A 63 -9.15 6.40 11.98
CA LYS A 63 -9.40 7.82 12.25
C LYS A 63 -8.19 8.48 12.91
N ALA A 64 -7.74 9.58 12.33
CA ALA A 64 -6.63 10.38 12.86
C ALA A 64 -6.99 11.01 14.22
N ASP A 65 -6.05 11.04 15.13
CA ASP A 65 -6.15 11.77 16.40
C ASP A 65 -5.33 13.06 16.32
N ILE A 66 -5.95 14.10 15.80
CA ILE A 66 -5.31 15.40 15.61
C ILE A 66 -4.89 16.11 16.90
N ARG A 67 -5.34 15.61 18.07
CA ARG A 67 -4.94 16.19 19.37
C ARG A 67 -3.62 15.65 19.91
N ASN A 68 -3.07 14.68 19.24
CA ASN A 68 -1.87 13.97 19.67
C ASN A 68 -0.86 13.90 18.53
N VAL A 69 -0.52 15.06 17.99
CA VAL A 69 0.45 15.22 16.91
C VAL A 69 1.87 15.24 17.42
N ASP A 70 2.78 14.63 16.70
CA ASP A 70 4.21 14.62 17.04
C ASP A 70 4.91 15.92 16.62
N THR A 71 4.30 16.71 15.75
CA THR A 71 4.81 17.99 15.28
C THR A 71 3.78 19.11 15.26
N ALA A 72 4.25 20.33 15.13
CA ALA A 72 3.60 21.56 15.56
C ALA A 72 2.43 22.09 14.71
N SER A 73 1.92 21.41 13.69
CA SER A 73 0.86 21.99 12.85
C SER A 73 -0.49 22.10 13.55
N GLY A 74 -0.78 21.18 14.45
CA GLY A 74 -2.05 21.15 15.21
C GLY A 74 -3.27 20.68 14.43
N TYR A 75 -3.15 20.43 13.12
CA TYR A 75 -4.25 20.03 12.23
C TYR A 75 -4.02 18.67 11.57
N GLU A 76 -2.87 18.09 11.77
CA GLU A 76 -2.46 16.81 11.20
C GLU A 76 -1.75 15.97 12.25
N GLU A 77 -1.82 14.68 12.08
CA GLU A 77 -1.05 13.74 12.85
C GLU A 77 0.19 13.33 12.04
N MET A 78 1.36 13.65 12.56
CA MET A 78 2.63 13.24 11.98
C MET A 78 3.31 12.25 12.92
N LEU A 79 3.55 11.06 12.41
CA LEU A 79 4.18 9.98 13.15
C LEU A 79 5.55 9.69 12.53
N LEU A 80 6.59 9.85 13.30
CA LEU A 80 7.97 9.62 12.86
C LEU A 80 8.35 8.17 13.11
N SER A 81 8.93 7.53 12.10
CA SER A 81 9.54 6.21 12.29
C SER A 81 10.82 6.32 13.12
N ASP A 82 11.05 5.38 14.00
CA ASP A 82 12.32 5.18 14.71
C ASP A 82 13.33 4.36 13.88
N GLU A 83 12.90 3.82 12.72
CA GLU A 83 13.80 3.14 11.80
C GLU A 83 14.60 4.13 10.96
N ALA A 84 15.91 3.95 10.96
CA ALA A 84 16.83 4.85 10.26
C ALA A 84 17.09 4.43 8.81
N PHE A 85 16.71 3.22 8.42
CA PHE A 85 17.02 2.71 7.10
C PHE A 85 15.86 2.91 6.13
N ALA A 86 16.06 3.81 5.20
CA ALA A 86 15.31 3.91 3.95
C ALA A 86 16.20 4.50 2.88
N GLY A 87 16.31 3.84 1.76
CA GLY A 87 17.17 4.35 0.70
C GLY A 87 17.18 3.48 -0.55
N GLY A 88 17.85 3.98 -1.56
CA GLY A 88 17.94 3.27 -2.82
C GLY A 88 19.16 3.67 -3.61
N VAL A 89 19.43 2.89 -4.65
CA VAL A 89 20.47 3.14 -5.63
C VAL A 89 19.91 2.97 -7.02
N SER A 90 20.37 3.82 -7.93
CA SER A 90 20.06 3.75 -9.36
C SER A 90 21.28 3.33 -10.13
N HIS A 91 21.10 2.47 -11.11
CA HIS A 91 22.14 2.06 -12.04
C HIS A 91 21.83 2.58 -13.45
N ARG A 92 22.70 3.45 -13.95
CA ARG A 92 22.64 4.05 -15.29
C ARG A 92 21.33 4.75 -15.62
N GLY A 93 20.56 5.20 -14.61
CA GLY A 93 19.26 5.84 -14.80
C GLY A 93 18.16 4.93 -15.37
N ARG A 94 18.36 3.61 -15.33
CA ARG A 94 17.44 2.64 -15.89
C ARG A 94 16.97 1.60 -14.90
N ASP A 95 17.90 0.97 -14.21
CA ASP A 95 17.62 -0.01 -13.17
C ASP A 95 17.78 0.64 -11.80
N GLY A 96 17.10 0.11 -10.81
CA GLY A 96 17.22 0.65 -9.47
C GLY A 96 16.73 -0.32 -8.41
N VAL A 97 17.07 0.01 -7.17
CA VAL A 97 16.50 -0.64 -5.99
C VAL A 97 16.17 0.43 -4.96
N PHE A 98 15.07 0.24 -4.29
CA PHE A 98 14.72 0.95 -3.06
C PHE A 98 14.44 -0.07 -1.97
N ALA A 99 14.86 0.21 -0.75
CA ALA A 99 14.57 -0.65 0.40
C ALA A 99 14.36 0.17 1.66
N MET A 100 13.60 -0.41 2.59
CA MET A 100 13.31 0.21 3.88
C MET A 100 13.07 -0.83 4.96
N GLU A 101 13.32 -0.44 6.19
CA GLU A 101 12.79 -1.09 7.38
C GLU A 101 11.48 -0.41 7.77
N LEU A 102 10.47 -1.23 8.04
CA LEU A 102 9.16 -0.81 8.51
C LEU A 102 9.04 -1.12 9.99
N HIS A 103 8.67 -0.13 10.76
CA HIS A 103 8.22 -0.27 12.13
C HIS A 103 7.00 0.65 12.33
N GLU A 104 5.86 0.06 12.65
CA GLU A 104 4.67 0.86 12.96
C GLU A 104 4.87 1.61 14.26
N HIS A 105 4.42 2.86 14.29
CA HIS A 105 4.57 3.73 15.44
C HIS A 105 3.88 3.17 16.68
N ASP A 106 4.51 3.29 17.85
CA ASP A 106 4.05 2.73 19.12
C ASP A 106 2.64 3.19 19.52
N LYS A 107 2.25 4.38 19.09
CA LYS A 107 0.91 4.91 19.30
C LYS A 107 -0.19 3.99 18.79
N TYR A 108 0.08 3.22 17.75
CA TYR A 108 -0.93 2.34 17.16
C TYR A 108 -0.74 0.87 17.53
N ASN A 109 0.48 0.38 17.52
CA ASN A 109 0.77 -1.01 17.85
C ASN A 109 2.25 -1.18 18.27
N GLY A 110 3.19 -0.62 17.54
CA GLY A 110 4.62 -0.75 17.79
C GLY A 110 5.21 -2.15 17.61
N SER A 111 4.40 -3.15 17.25
CA SER A 111 4.89 -4.52 17.07
C SER A 111 4.96 -4.98 15.62
N LEU A 112 4.30 -4.27 14.70
CA LEU A 112 4.39 -4.57 13.28
C LEU A 112 5.74 -4.09 12.75
N ARG A 113 6.52 -5.06 12.28
CA ARG A 113 7.82 -4.82 11.64
C ARG A 113 7.90 -5.58 10.33
N ALA A 114 8.66 -5.06 9.39
CA ALA A 114 9.00 -5.75 8.15
C ALA A 114 10.25 -5.12 7.51
N ARG A 115 10.90 -5.88 6.64
CA ARG A 115 11.85 -5.35 5.67
C ARG A 115 11.22 -5.42 4.29
N LYS A 116 11.30 -4.33 3.56
CA LYS A 116 10.70 -4.21 2.24
C LYS A 116 11.72 -3.72 1.23
N SER A 117 11.66 -4.30 0.02
CA SER A 117 12.52 -3.86 -1.08
C SER A 117 11.81 -3.97 -2.42
N TRP A 118 12.14 -3.07 -3.31
CA TRP A 118 11.62 -2.98 -4.67
C TRP A 118 12.78 -2.89 -5.62
N PHE A 119 12.83 -3.80 -6.59
CA PHE A 119 13.83 -3.82 -7.64
C PHE A 119 13.16 -3.47 -8.96
N PHE A 120 13.70 -2.48 -9.65
CA PHE A 120 13.15 -1.95 -10.89
C PHE A 120 14.05 -2.36 -12.06
N PHE A 121 13.50 -3.12 -12.99
CA PHE A 121 14.21 -3.63 -14.17
C PHE A 121 13.34 -3.46 -15.41
N ASP A 122 13.63 -2.50 -16.28
CA ASP A 122 12.85 -2.18 -17.46
C ASP A 122 11.35 -1.99 -17.13
N ASN A 123 10.50 -2.95 -17.52
CA ASN A 123 9.07 -2.96 -17.27
C ASN A 123 8.64 -3.92 -16.14
N ARG A 124 9.57 -4.30 -15.29
CA ARG A 124 9.31 -5.21 -14.16
C ARG A 124 9.69 -4.57 -12.85
N ILE A 125 8.86 -4.82 -11.86
CA ILE A 125 9.13 -4.46 -10.47
C ILE A 125 9.06 -5.74 -9.66
N VAL A 126 10.15 -6.09 -8.98
CA VAL A 126 10.16 -7.21 -8.03
C VAL A 126 10.00 -6.62 -6.64
N CYS A 127 8.89 -6.92 -5.98
CA CYS A 127 8.60 -6.48 -4.63
C CYS A 127 8.87 -7.64 -3.67
N MET A 128 9.64 -7.38 -2.62
CA MET A 128 9.97 -8.37 -1.61
C MET A 128 9.62 -7.85 -0.21
N GLY A 129 9.15 -8.76 0.63
CA GLY A 129 8.95 -8.52 2.05
C GLY A 129 9.55 -9.68 2.85
N SER A 130 10.26 -9.36 3.92
CA SER A 130 10.82 -10.34 4.87
C SER A 130 10.69 -9.85 6.29
N ASP A 131 10.95 -10.73 7.24
CA ASP A 131 10.92 -10.43 8.67
C ASP A 131 9.63 -9.72 9.09
N ILE A 132 8.49 -10.17 8.51
CA ILE A 132 7.18 -9.62 8.81
C ILE A 132 6.75 -10.19 10.17
N GLU A 133 6.70 -9.33 11.17
CA GLU A 133 6.36 -9.67 12.54
C GLU A 133 5.20 -8.81 13.03
N ASN A 134 4.29 -9.43 13.76
CA ASN A 134 3.22 -8.75 14.50
C ASN A 134 2.92 -9.52 15.78
N LYS A 135 2.93 -8.83 16.92
CA LYS A 135 2.61 -9.39 18.24
C LYS A 135 1.23 -8.99 18.74
N ALA A 136 0.56 -8.06 18.05
CA ALA A 136 -0.80 -7.66 18.37
C ALA A 136 -1.81 -8.60 17.74
N GLU A 137 -3.06 -8.49 18.21
CA GLU A 137 -4.18 -9.17 17.57
C GLU A 137 -4.42 -8.62 16.16
N GLY A 138 -4.81 -9.50 15.25
CA GLY A 138 -5.13 -9.19 13.86
C GLY A 138 -4.14 -9.78 12.87
N GLY A 139 -4.62 -9.98 11.67
CA GLY A 139 -3.82 -10.44 10.54
C GLY A 139 -2.92 -9.31 10.00
N VAL A 140 -1.85 -9.72 9.33
CA VAL A 140 -1.04 -8.84 8.51
C VAL A 140 -1.30 -9.16 7.05
N HIS A 141 -1.48 -8.15 6.23
CA HIS A 141 -1.65 -8.32 4.80
C HIS A 141 -0.67 -7.43 4.03
N THR A 142 -0.38 -7.82 2.79
CA THR A 142 0.31 -6.96 1.83
C THR A 142 -0.60 -6.76 0.63
N THR A 143 -0.91 -5.51 0.33
CA THR A 143 -1.77 -5.15 -0.78
C THR A 143 -0.95 -5.08 -2.06
N LEU A 144 -1.29 -5.87 -3.04
CA LEU A 144 -0.63 -5.85 -4.35
C LEU A 144 -1.09 -4.64 -5.18
N PHE A 145 -2.39 -4.48 -5.31
CA PHE A 145 -3.00 -3.35 -6.02
C PHE A 145 -4.41 -3.07 -5.47
N GLN A 146 -4.91 -1.89 -5.77
CA GLN A 146 -6.30 -1.51 -5.59
C GLN A 146 -6.67 -0.59 -6.76
N ASN A 147 -7.65 -1.00 -7.56
CA ASN A 147 -8.10 -0.27 -8.74
C ASN A 147 -9.62 -0.19 -8.76
N PHE A 148 -10.13 0.92 -9.26
CA PHE A 148 -11.54 1.04 -9.56
C PHE A 148 -11.89 0.14 -10.76
N LEU A 149 -12.90 -0.70 -10.62
CA LEU A 149 -13.42 -1.54 -11.66
C LEU A 149 -14.60 -0.81 -12.35
N ALA A 150 -14.31 -0.13 -13.44
CA ALA A 150 -15.32 0.67 -14.17
C ALA A 150 -16.24 -0.21 -15.03
N ASP A 151 -15.72 -1.31 -15.56
CA ASP A 151 -16.42 -2.21 -16.46
C ASP A 151 -16.14 -3.67 -16.09
N ALA A 152 -17.21 -4.45 -15.98
CA ALA A 152 -17.10 -5.89 -15.77
C ALA A 152 -16.53 -6.64 -17.00
N ALA A 153 -16.43 -5.98 -18.15
CA ALA A 153 -15.80 -6.54 -19.35
C ALA A 153 -14.26 -6.63 -19.23
N ASP A 154 -13.66 -5.83 -18.36
CA ASP A 154 -12.23 -5.90 -18.02
C ASP A 154 -12.04 -6.46 -16.60
N PRO A 155 -12.29 -7.74 -16.35
CA PRO A 155 -12.30 -8.32 -15.01
C PRO A 155 -10.88 -8.50 -14.47
N LEU A 156 -10.80 -8.66 -13.15
CA LEU A 156 -9.66 -9.30 -12.51
C LEU A 156 -9.52 -10.74 -13.05
N VAL A 157 -8.30 -11.14 -13.36
CA VAL A 157 -7.98 -12.51 -13.79
C VAL A 157 -7.02 -13.14 -12.78
N VAL A 158 -7.35 -14.34 -12.32
CA VAL A 158 -6.52 -15.13 -11.40
C VAL A 158 -6.17 -16.47 -12.07
N ASN A 159 -4.88 -16.72 -12.28
CA ASN A 159 -4.38 -17.92 -12.95
C ASN A 159 -5.06 -18.23 -14.30
N GLY A 160 -5.40 -17.19 -15.06
CA GLY A 160 -6.04 -17.30 -16.37
C GLY A 160 -7.57 -17.33 -16.34
N GLU A 161 -8.19 -17.37 -15.18
CA GLU A 161 -9.65 -17.37 -15.03
C GLU A 161 -10.17 -16.01 -14.62
N ALA A 162 -11.22 -15.52 -15.28
CA ALA A 162 -11.86 -14.24 -14.98
C ALA A 162 -12.69 -14.33 -13.69
N VAL A 163 -12.50 -13.37 -12.80
CA VAL A 163 -13.31 -13.22 -11.61
C VAL A 163 -14.57 -12.43 -11.94
N THR A 164 -15.71 -13.11 -11.94
CA THR A 164 -17.00 -12.54 -12.33
C THR A 164 -17.96 -12.30 -11.18
N GLN A 165 -17.58 -12.74 -9.96
CA GLN A 165 -18.38 -12.59 -8.75
C GLN A 165 -17.59 -11.96 -7.62
N PHE A 166 -18.19 -11.01 -6.94
CA PHE A 166 -17.61 -10.32 -5.78
C PHE A 166 -18.56 -10.43 -4.58
N PRO A 167 -18.03 -10.48 -3.33
CA PRO A 167 -16.61 -10.53 -3.00
C PRO A 167 -15.95 -11.85 -3.41
N TYR A 168 -14.71 -11.80 -3.88
CA TYR A 168 -13.92 -12.98 -4.26
C TYR A 168 -12.84 -13.24 -3.20
N ARG A 169 -12.73 -14.49 -2.79
CA ARG A 169 -11.66 -15.00 -1.91
C ARG A 169 -11.20 -16.36 -2.40
N ALA A 170 -9.91 -16.59 -2.41
CA ALA A 170 -9.32 -17.86 -2.77
C ALA A 170 -8.05 -18.13 -1.98
N GLU A 171 -7.84 -19.40 -1.63
CA GLU A 171 -6.55 -19.90 -1.18
C GLU A 171 -5.81 -20.44 -2.40
N LEU A 172 -4.63 -19.90 -2.66
CA LEU A 172 -3.83 -20.27 -3.82
C LEU A 172 -2.60 -21.06 -3.35
N ALA A 173 -2.48 -22.29 -3.81
CA ALA A 173 -1.35 -23.14 -3.49
C ALA A 173 -0.14 -22.79 -4.36
N GLY A 174 0.93 -22.26 -3.75
CA GLY A 174 2.13 -21.84 -4.46
C GLY A 174 2.01 -20.46 -5.09
N GLY A 175 2.73 -20.22 -6.17
CA GLY A 175 2.66 -18.96 -6.89
C GLY A 175 1.35 -18.79 -7.65
N ALA A 176 0.92 -17.55 -7.80
CA ALA A 176 -0.26 -17.19 -8.58
C ALA A 176 0.09 -16.07 -9.57
N VAL A 177 -0.64 -16.03 -10.67
CA VAL A 177 -0.59 -14.93 -11.63
C VAL A 177 -1.91 -14.19 -11.56
N LEU A 178 -1.83 -12.92 -11.20
CA LEU A 178 -2.98 -12.04 -11.20
C LEU A 178 -2.83 -10.99 -12.30
N ARG A 179 -3.93 -10.64 -12.94
CA ARG A 179 -3.97 -9.51 -13.87
C ARG A 179 -5.11 -8.60 -13.46
N ASP A 180 -4.78 -7.33 -13.24
CA ASP A 180 -5.79 -6.32 -12.95
C ASP A 180 -6.56 -5.87 -14.22
N ASN A 181 -7.58 -5.05 -14.01
CA ASN A 181 -8.40 -4.48 -15.07
C ASN A 181 -7.66 -3.46 -15.96
N LEU A 182 -6.46 -3.04 -15.59
CA LEU A 182 -5.57 -2.19 -16.38
C LEU A 182 -4.47 -3.01 -17.09
N ARG A 183 -4.60 -4.35 -17.06
CA ARG A 183 -3.70 -5.33 -17.71
C ARG A 183 -2.29 -5.38 -17.13
N ASN A 184 -2.06 -4.84 -15.93
CA ASN A 184 -0.85 -5.12 -15.20
C ASN A 184 -0.88 -6.57 -14.70
N ALA A 185 0.27 -7.22 -14.67
CA ALA A 185 0.41 -8.59 -14.18
C ALA A 185 1.24 -8.60 -12.88
N TYR A 186 0.79 -9.39 -11.92
CA TYR A 186 1.39 -9.55 -10.60
C TYR A 186 1.71 -11.00 -10.33
#